data_dcfa9ec74b9dc16ca6831591e5052f1b
#
_entry.id   dcfa9ec74b9dc16ca6831591e5052f1b
#
_cell.length_a   1.000
_cell.length_b   1.000
_cell.length_c   1.000
_cell.angle_alpha   90.00
_cell.angle_beta   90.00
_cell.angle_gamma   90.00
#
_symmetry.space_group_name_H-M   'P 1'
#
loop_
_entity.id
_entity.type
_entity.pdbx_description
1 polymer ?
#
loop_
_entity_poly.entity_id
_entity_poly.type
_entity_poly.pdbx_seq_one_letter_code
_entity_poly.pdbx_strand_id
1 'polypeptide(L)'
;MKQIFPATGSVLSLALASSFSSGATAAEKGFIEDTTATLQARNYYFSRDYSDIVGANQQSKAEEWAQGFILNVKSGYTQGTVGFGVDVIGLLGLKLDSSPDRVNTGLLPVQDDGRAPDNYSRLEGALKMRYSKTELKVGELQPNLPVLVFSDIRLLPPSYQGASITSNEINGLTLQGGHLSSTSLRNEAGDEKMQAMLGHVPQRQVSSDGFNFAGADYVFNEKRSSVSAWYGQLEDIYNQRFLGLKHSEPMGDWVLGANLGYFDSREDGKKLLGNIDNQAFFSLLSAKRGGHTFYVGYQAMYGDTAFPRVFANISPLGNEVPTYEFAFTDERSWQARYDYDFAALGVPGLTSTVRYISGNNVDTGKGYEGRDRERDLDIGYVLQSGSLKGLGIRVRNAMARSNYRSDIDENRLILSYTWTLL
;
A
#
# COMPACT_ATOMS: atom_id res chain seq x y z
N MET A 1 1.59 -5.15 31.86
CA MET A 1 0.72 -5.21 30.66
C MET A 1 1.61 -5.08 29.45
N LYS A 2 1.69 -6.11 28.61
CA LYS A 2 2.62 -6.15 27.46
C LYS A 2 1.91 -5.54 26.27
N GLN A 3 2.34 -4.37 25.85
CA GLN A 3 1.95 -3.82 24.53
C GLN A 3 2.78 -4.55 23.47
N ILE A 4 2.08 -5.29 22.62
CA ILE A 4 2.64 -5.90 21.40
C ILE A 4 2.42 -4.88 20.29
N PHE A 5 3.48 -4.22 19.83
CA PHE A 5 3.43 -3.38 18.63
C PHE A 5 3.42 -4.28 17.38
N PRO A 6 2.55 -4.02 16.40
CA PRO A 6 2.59 -4.76 15.15
C PRO A 6 3.78 -4.31 14.32
N ALA A 7 4.58 -5.26 13.86
CA ALA A 7 5.57 -5.03 12.82
C ALA A 7 4.84 -4.62 11.53
N THR A 8 5.04 -3.38 11.11
CA THR A 8 4.53 -2.85 9.85
C THR A 8 5.24 -3.53 8.68
N GLY A 9 4.68 -4.60 8.21
CA GLY A 9 5.02 -5.24 6.95
C GLY A 9 3.73 -5.37 6.16
N SER A 10 3.58 -4.55 5.12
CA SER A 10 2.43 -4.56 4.22
C SER A 10 2.31 -5.90 3.51
N VAL A 11 1.66 -6.83 4.15
CA VAL A 11 0.88 -7.86 3.51
C VAL A 11 -0.53 -7.49 3.89
N LEU A 12 -1.45 -7.42 2.94
CA LEU A 12 -2.88 -7.38 3.20
C LEU A 12 -3.27 -8.65 3.98
N SER A 13 -2.79 -8.73 5.23
CA SER A 13 -3.37 -9.63 6.20
C SER A 13 -4.74 -9.03 6.51
N LEU A 14 -5.80 -9.81 6.38
CA LEU A 14 -7.06 -9.53 7.03
C LEU A 14 -6.87 -9.55 8.57
N ALA A 15 -6.00 -8.69 9.08
CA ALA A 15 -6.05 -8.30 10.44
C ALA A 15 -7.11 -7.19 10.48
N LEU A 16 -8.32 -7.52 10.93
CA LEU A 16 -9.25 -6.59 11.55
C LEU A 16 -8.62 -6.01 12.83
N ALA A 17 -7.43 -5.48 12.70
CA ALA A 17 -6.76 -4.66 13.67
C ALA A 17 -6.68 -3.25 13.09
N SER A 18 -7.85 -2.68 12.72
CA SER A 18 -8.02 -1.28 13.00
C SER A 18 -7.88 -1.18 14.52
N SER A 19 -6.77 -0.67 14.99
CA SER A 19 -6.59 -0.25 16.37
C SER A 19 -7.57 0.89 16.66
N PHE A 20 -8.87 0.55 16.75
CA PHE A 20 -9.81 1.33 17.52
C PHE A 20 -9.49 1.03 18.97
N SER A 21 -8.52 1.75 19.53
CA SER A 21 -8.45 1.92 20.96
C SER A 21 -9.77 2.59 21.37
N SER A 22 -10.76 1.80 21.82
CA SER A 22 -11.71 2.30 22.79
C SER A 22 -10.91 2.56 24.06
N GLY A 23 -10.09 3.62 24.03
CA GLY A 23 -9.43 4.15 25.20
C GLY A 23 -10.51 4.78 26.06
N ALA A 24 -10.56 4.38 27.33
CA ALA A 24 -10.77 5.38 28.34
C ALA A 24 -9.87 6.55 27.97
N THR A 25 -10.42 7.76 27.83
CA THR A 25 -9.68 8.99 27.63
C THR A 25 -8.64 9.10 28.74
N ALA A 26 -7.41 8.63 28.48
CA ALA A 26 -6.28 9.11 29.25
C ALA A 26 -6.33 10.64 29.09
N ALA A 27 -6.29 11.38 30.17
CA ALA A 27 -6.29 12.83 30.13
C ALA A 27 -5.20 13.26 29.14
N GLU A 28 -5.56 14.02 28.13
CA GLU A 28 -4.63 14.52 27.12
C GLU A 28 -3.58 15.37 27.85
N LYS A 29 -2.33 14.96 27.74
CA LYS A 29 -1.24 15.60 28.46
C LYS A 29 -0.84 16.92 27.80
N GLY A 30 -0.86 16.99 26.46
CA GLY A 30 -0.58 18.21 25.75
C GLY A 30 0.31 18.05 24.52
N PHE A 31 0.69 19.15 23.90
CA PHE A 31 1.41 19.20 22.64
C PHE A 31 2.76 18.43 22.70
N ILE A 32 3.55 18.65 23.77
CA ILE A 32 4.88 18.04 23.91
C ILE A 32 4.78 16.65 24.54
N GLU A 33 4.00 16.50 25.58
CA GLU A 33 3.92 15.27 26.40
C GLU A 33 3.32 14.08 25.64
N ASP A 34 2.47 14.34 24.64
CA ASP A 34 1.89 13.32 23.74
C ASP A 34 2.66 13.21 22.41
N THR A 35 3.79 13.94 22.28
CA THR A 35 4.65 13.82 21.10
C THR A 35 5.26 12.43 21.03
N THR A 36 5.23 11.83 19.86
CA THR A 36 5.91 10.58 19.56
C THR A 36 6.94 10.81 18.46
N ALA A 37 8.11 10.21 18.61
CA ALA A 37 9.14 10.27 17.59
C ALA A 37 9.74 8.88 17.37
N THR A 38 9.85 8.47 16.11
CA THR A 38 10.47 7.21 15.71
C THR A 38 11.44 7.44 14.58
N LEU A 39 12.54 6.70 14.59
CA LEU A 39 13.48 6.60 13.48
C LEU A 39 13.55 5.15 13.01
N GLN A 40 13.20 4.89 11.76
CA GLN A 40 13.35 3.57 11.16
C GLN A 40 14.56 3.56 10.22
N ALA A 41 15.44 2.59 10.37
CA ALA A 41 16.42 2.21 9.36
C ALA A 41 15.87 1.03 8.55
N ARG A 42 15.99 1.13 7.22
CA ARG A 42 15.55 0.10 6.27
C ARG A 42 16.66 -0.18 5.27
N ASN A 43 17.29 -1.33 5.36
CA ASN A 43 18.22 -1.81 4.38
C ASN A 43 17.47 -2.67 3.37
N TYR A 44 17.61 -2.39 2.09
CA TYR A 44 16.79 -3.03 1.06
C TYR A 44 17.65 -3.44 -0.12
N TYR A 45 17.79 -4.74 -0.33
CA TYR A 45 18.31 -5.31 -1.57
C TYR A 45 17.16 -5.82 -2.41
N PHE A 46 17.16 -5.45 -3.69
CA PHE A 46 16.13 -5.82 -4.65
C PHE A 46 16.77 -6.25 -5.96
N SER A 47 16.47 -7.46 -6.42
CA SER A 47 16.89 -7.99 -7.71
C SER A 47 15.67 -8.51 -8.46
N ARG A 48 15.57 -8.15 -9.74
CA ARG A 48 14.54 -8.58 -10.66
C ARG A 48 15.17 -8.94 -12.00
N ASP A 49 15.06 -10.20 -12.40
CA ASP A 49 15.51 -10.70 -13.68
C ASP A 49 14.30 -10.80 -14.63
N TYR A 50 14.47 -10.34 -15.87
CA TYR A 50 13.46 -10.37 -16.91
C TYR A 50 13.88 -11.40 -17.97
N SER A 51 12.96 -12.30 -18.33
CA SER A 51 13.11 -13.27 -19.42
C SER A 51 11.90 -13.20 -20.34
N ASP A 52 11.99 -13.83 -21.50
CA ASP A 52 10.98 -13.75 -22.57
C ASP A 52 10.56 -12.30 -22.84
N ILE A 53 11.58 -11.45 -23.04
CA ILE A 53 11.44 -9.99 -23.08
C ILE A 53 10.51 -9.56 -24.19
N VAL A 54 9.44 -8.82 -23.82
CA VAL A 54 8.48 -8.22 -24.71
C VAL A 54 8.74 -6.72 -24.79
N GLY A 55 9.21 -6.23 -25.95
CA GLY A 55 9.52 -4.83 -26.20
C GLY A 55 11.00 -4.58 -26.50
N ALA A 56 11.27 -3.63 -27.39
CA ALA A 56 12.59 -3.46 -28.04
C ALA A 56 13.69 -2.88 -27.13
N ASN A 57 13.35 -2.27 -25.98
CA ASN A 57 14.30 -1.55 -25.12
C ASN A 57 14.21 -1.95 -23.64
N GLN A 58 13.71 -3.12 -23.33
CA GLN A 58 13.60 -3.56 -21.96
C GLN A 58 14.94 -4.14 -21.48
N GLN A 59 15.43 -3.66 -20.33
CA GLN A 59 16.61 -4.23 -19.69
C GLN A 59 16.31 -5.67 -19.21
N SER A 60 17.33 -6.53 -19.18
CA SER A 60 17.19 -7.93 -18.74
C SER A 60 17.23 -8.07 -17.23
N LYS A 61 17.66 -7.05 -16.51
CA LYS A 61 17.81 -7.06 -15.03
C LYS A 61 17.59 -5.68 -14.44
N ALA A 62 16.94 -5.63 -13.26
CA ALA A 62 16.96 -4.48 -12.36
C ALA A 62 17.48 -4.95 -11.01
N GLU A 63 18.54 -4.31 -10.50
CA GLU A 63 19.17 -4.71 -9.24
C GLU A 63 19.78 -3.51 -8.53
N GLU A 64 19.30 -3.25 -7.33
CA GLU A 64 19.79 -2.13 -6.51
C GLU A 64 19.83 -2.54 -5.04
N TRP A 65 20.78 -1.96 -4.32
CA TRP A 65 20.89 -2.08 -2.88
C TRP A 65 20.96 -0.69 -2.27
N ALA A 66 20.12 -0.43 -1.29
CA ALA A 66 19.98 0.91 -0.71
C ALA A 66 19.69 0.85 0.80
N GLN A 67 20.07 1.94 1.48
CA GLN A 67 19.77 2.18 2.90
C GLN A 67 18.82 3.35 3.02
N GLY A 68 17.67 3.14 3.64
CA GLY A 68 16.70 4.19 3.96
C GLY A 68 16.71 4.54 5.45
N PHE A 69 16.40 5.80 5.75
CA PHE A 69 16.08 6.28 7.08
C PHE A 69 14.77 7.07 7.01
N ILE A 70 13.84 6.74 7.91
CA ILE A 70 12.50 7.32 7.97
C ILE A 70 12.29 7.83 9.39
N LEU A 71 12.32 9.15 9.55
CA LEU A 71 11.99 9.84 10.79
C LEU A 71 10.51 10.21 10.77
N ASN A 72 9.77 9.82 11.79
CA ASN A 72 8.39 10.25 11.99
C ASN A 72 8.28 10.94 13.35
N VAL A 73 7.82 12.18 13.34
CA VAL A 73 7.53 12.96 14.55
C VAL A 73 6.06 13.38 14.49
N LYS A 74 5.29 13.03 15.50
CA LYS A 74 3.88 13.42 15.61
C LYS A 74 3.69 14.12 16.96
N SER A 75 3.40 15.42 16.95
CA SER A 75 3.10 16.15 18.18
C SER A 75 1.79 15.67 18.80
N GLY A 76 1.59 15.92 20.07
CA GLY A 76 0.26 15.98 20.67
C GLY A 76 -0.52 17.21 20.13
N TYR A 77 -1.59 17.55 20.82
CA TYR A 77 -2.39 18.74 20.52
C TYR A 77 -2.25 19.78 21.61
N THR A 78 -2.33 21.07 21.26
CA THR A 78 -2.48 22.13 22.25
C THR A 78 -3.76 21.94 23.05
N GLN A 79 -3.75 22.37 24.30
CA GLN A 79 -4.94 22.32 25.16
C GLN A 79 -5.97 23.34 24.68
N GLY A 80 -7.25 23.04 24.90
CA GLY A 80 -8.37 23.92 24.57
C GLY A 80 -9.47 23.20 23.78
N THR A 81 -10.54 23.90 23.46
CA THR A 81 -11.67 23.36 22.68
C THR A 81 -11.24 22.96 21.27
N VAL A 82 -10.29 23.70 20.70
CA VAL A 82 -9.64 23.38 19.44
C VAL A 82 -8.17 23.14 19.73
N GLY A 83 -7.69 21.94 19.41
CA GLY A 83 -6.29 21.55 19.55
C GLY A 83 -5.54 21.70 18.23
N PHE A 84 -4.30 22.17 18.29
CA PHE A 84 -3.39 22.27 17.15
C PHE A 84 -2.18 21.39 17.36
N GLY A 85 -1.67 20.82 16.28
CA GLY A 85 -0.50 19.97 16.30
C GLY A 85 0.24 19.99 14.95
N VAL A 86 1.37 19.31 14.91
CA VAL A 86 2.20 19.17 13.71
C VAL A 86 2.74 17.75 13.59
N ASP A 87 2.74 17.23 12.38
CA ASP A 87 3.41 15.99 12.02
C ASP A 87 4.58 16.30 11.09
N VAL A 88 5.72 15.65 11.27
CA VAL A 88 6.92 15.81 10.43
C VAL A 88 7.44 14.46 10.02
N ILE A 89 7.78 14.32 8.74
CA ILE A 89 8.40 13.12 8.16
C ILE A 89 9.73 13.53 7.53
N GLY A 90 10.83 12.93 7.99
CA GLY A 90 12.15 13.07 7.38
C GLY A 90 12.52 11.77 6.67
N LEU A 91 12.91 11.86 5.41
CA LEU A 91 13.23 10.73 4.55
C LEU A 91 14.62 10.90 3.97
N LEU A 92 15.46 9.86 4.08
CA LEU A 92 16.80 9.80 3.50
C LEU A 92 17.04 8.43 2.88
N GLY A 93 17.36 8.39 1.60
CA GLY A 93 17.81 7.22 0.87
C GLY A 93 19.29 7.34 0.49
N LEU A 94 20.06 6.30 0.74
CA LEU A 94 21.48 6.20 0.41
C LEU A 94 21.66 5.02 -0.55
N LYS A 95 22.37 5.25 -1.67
CA LYS A 95 22.78 4.19 -2.59
C LYS A 95 23.91 3.39 -1.97
N LEU A 96 23.77 2.06 -1.91
CA LEU A 96 24.85 1.14 -1.56
C LEU A 96 25.41 0.47 -2.81
N ASP A 97 24.52 0.05 -3.75
CA ASP A 97 24.91 -0.47 -5.05
C ASP A 97 23.82 -0.18 -6.09
N SER A 98 24.22 0.27 -7.27
CA SER A 98 23.40 0.46 -8.47
C SER A 98 24.29 0.73 -9.66
N SER A 99 23.86 0.38 -10.88
CA SER A 99 24.54 0.71 -12.13
C SER A 99 23.53 1.06 -13.22
N PRO A 100 23.90 1.85 -14.26
CA PRO A 100 22.97 2.32 -15.28
C PRO A 100 22.22 1.22 -16.04
N ASP A 101 22.82 0.03 -16.15
CA ASP A 101 22.23 -1.14 -16.78
C ASP A 101 21.28 -1.94 -15.87
N ARG A 102 21.18 -1.60 -14.56
CA ARG A 102 20.41 -2.32 -13.55
C ARG A 102 19.50 -1.45 -12.69
N VAL A 103 19.26 -0.19 -13.05
CA VAL A 103 18.33 0.74 -12.37
C VAL A 103 16.87 0.31 -12.50
N ASN A 104 15.94 1.13 -12.01
CA ASN A 104 14.47 0.94 -12.13
C ASN A 104 13.86 -0.10 -11.20
N THR A 105 14.48 -0.42 -10.06
CA THR A 105 13.81 -1.18 -9.00
C THR A 105 12.77 -0.35 -8.25
N GLY A 106 12.85 0.99 -8.36
CA GLY A 106 12.04 1.95 -7.59
C GLY A 106 12.53 2.11 -6.15
N LEU A 107 13.77 1.71 -5.83
CA LEU A 107 14.43 2.04 -4.56
C LEU A 107 15.11 3.41 -4.62
N LEU A 108 15.76 3.70 -5.75
CA LEU A 108 16.55 4.91 -5.98
C LEU A 108 15.96 5.73 -7.14
N PRO A 109 16.15 7.06 -7.17
CA PRO A 109 15.89 7.86 -8.34
C PRO A 109 16.75 7.44 -9.52
N VAL A 110 16.31 7.77 -10.73
CA VAL A 110 17.13 7.63 -11.95
C VAL A 110 17.26 9.00 -12.58
N GLN A 111 18.49 9.50 -12.68
CA GLN A 111 18.80 10.80 -13.28
C GLN A 111 18.83 10.72 -14.81
N ASP A 112 18.91 11.86 -15.50
CA ASP A 112 18.90 11.97 -16.95
C ASP A 112 20.07 11.23 -17.61
N ASP A 113 21.18 11.03 -16.90
CA ASP A 113 22.33 10.25 -17.34
C ASP A 113 22.15 8.72 -17.15
N GLY A 114 20.99 8.29 -16.68
CA GLY A 114 20.63 6.89 -16.42
C GLY A 114 21.21 6.32 -15.13
N ARG A 115 21.79 7.14 -14.26
CA ARG A 115 22.43 6.70 -13.00
C ARG A 115 21.56 7.05 -11.79
N ALA A 116 21.68 6.25 -10.74
CA ALA A 116 21.13 6.59 -9.44
C ALA A 116 22.07 7.55 -8.71
N PRO A 117 21.58 8.66 -8.09
CA PRO A 117 22.37 9.53 -7.24
C PRO A 117 22.85 8.79 -6.00
N ASP A 118 23.92 9.29 -5.34
CA ASP A 118 24.46 8.67 -4.12
C ASP A 118 23.49 8.76 -2.93
N ASN A 119 22.64 9.80 -2.91
CA ASN A 119 21.59 9.98 -1.93
C ASN A 119 20.45 10.82 -2.48
N TYR A 120 19.30 10.73 -1.81
CA TYR A 120 18.15 11.61 -2.00
C TYR A 120 17.40 11.75 -0.67
N SER A 121 16.77 12.90 -0.45
CA SER A 121 16.11 13.17 0.83
C SER A 121 14.93 14.11 0.68
N ARG A 122 13.99 14.03 1.63
CA ARG A 122 12.86 14.93 1.77
C ARG A 122 12.62 15.22 3.25
N LEU A 123 12.18 16.45 3.56
CA LEU A 123 11.64 16.83 4.86
C LEU A 123 10.24 17.39 4.61
N GLU A 124 9.26 16.74 5.17
CA GLU A 124 7.85 16.97 4.89
C GLU A 124 7.10 17.25 6.20
N GLY A 125 6.02 18.03 6.12
CA GLY A 125 5.26 18.38 7.31
C GLY A 125 3.78 18.59 7.03
N ALA A 126 2.96 18.35 8.05
CA ALA A 126 1.53 18.63 8.04
C ALA A 126 1.11 19.32 9.33
N LEU A 127 0.34 20.39 9.21
CA LEU A 127 -0.39 20.98 10.31
C LEU A 127 -1.66 20.17 10.57
N LYS A 128 -2.01 20.00 11.84
CA LYS A 128 -3.24 19.33 12.22
C LYS A 128 -4.03 20.13 13.23
N MET A 129 -5.34 20.13 13.06
CA MET A 129 -6.30 20.77 13.93
C MET A 129 -7.37 19.77 14.33
N ARG A 130 -7.72 19.73 15.60
CA ARG A 130 -8.75 18.85 16.11
C ARG A 130 -9.82 19.62 16.89
N TYR A 131 -11.06 19.30 16.60
CA TYR A 131 -12.22 19.69 17.36
C TYR A 131 -13.05 18.45 17.68
N SER A 132 -13.26 18.15 18.96
CA SER A 132 -13.91 16.91 19.38
C SER A 132 -13.22 15.66 18.77
N LYS A 133 -13.92 14.84 18.00
CA LYS A 133 -13.40 13.67 17.26
C LYS A 133 -13.20 13.93 15.77
N THR A 134 -13.18 15.20 15.37
CA THR A 134 -12.95 15.62 13.99
C THR A 134 -11.55 16.23 13.87
N GLU A 135 -10.74 15.73 12.94
CA GLU A 135 -9.38 16.19 12.65
C GLU A 135 -9.28 16.70 11.23
N LEU A 136 -8.70 17.88 11.07
CA LEU A 136 -8.23 18.43 9.78
C LEU A 136 -6.71 18.35 9.74
N LYS A 137 -6.16 17.87 8.63
CA LYS A 137 -4.72 17.91 8.31
C LYS A 137 -4.49 18.66 7.02
N VAL A 138 -3.44 19.49 6.99
CA VAL A 138 -3.02 20.25 5.81
C VAL A 138 -1.51 20.19 5.68
N GLY A 139 -1.01 19.79 4.54
CA GLY A 139 0.41 19.60 4.23
C GLY A 139 0.66 18.25 3.59
N GLU A 140 1.75 17.59 3.95
CA GLU A 140 2.12 16.29 3.42
C GLU A 140 1.40 15.15 4.14
N LEU A 141 0.69 14.35 3.37
CA LEU A 141 -0.20 13.30 3.83
C LEU A 141 0.21 11.93 3.26
N GLN A 142 -0.12 10.87 3.97
CA GLN A 142 0.03 9.48 3.53
C GLN A 142 -1.35 8.80 3.59
N PRO A 143 -2.22 9.00 2.59
CA PRO A 143 -3.58 8.48 2.59
C PRO A 143 -3.59 6.96 2.47
N ASN A 144 -4.47 6.31 3.25
CA ASN A 144 -4.72 4.88 3.18
C ASN A 144 -6.23 4.64 2.99
N LEU A 145 -6.70 4.95 1.80
CA LEU A 145 -8.12 4.94 1.42
C LEU A 145 -8.36 3.87 0.37
N PRO A 146 -9.57 3.28 0.27
CA PRO A 146 -9.86 2.32 -0.80
C PRO A 146 -9.62 2.85 -2.22
N VAL A 147 -9.77 4.16 -2.42
CA VAL A 147 -9.57 4.82 -3.72
C VAL A 147 -8.16 5.40 -3.90
N LEU A 148 -7.33 5.42 -2.85
CA LEU A 148 -5.94 5.88 -2.90
C LEU A 148 -5.14 5.34 -1.72
N VAL A 149 -4.36 4.28 -1.96
CA VAL A 149 -3.50 3.67 -0.94
C VAL A 149 -2.05 4.06 -1.21
N PHE A 150 -1.42 4.78 -0.28
CA PHE A 150 0.00 5.08 -0.41
C PHE A 150 0.85 3.80 -0.36
N SER A 151 1.96 3.80 -1.08
CA SER A 151 2.75 2.59 -1.33
C SER A 151 4.03 2.54 -0.51
N ASP A 152 4.00 2.01 0.72
CA ASP A 152 5.21 1.77 1.53
C ASP A 152 5.80 0.37 1.29
N ILE A 153 6.09 0.05 0.01
CA ILE A 153 6.60 -1.28 -0.40
C ILE A 153 8.04 -1.25 -0.96
N ARG A 154 8.71 -0.12 -0.84
CA ARG A 154 10.11 0.10 -1.29
C ARG A 154 10.95 0.70 -0.16
N LEU A 155 12.01 1.41 -0.50
CA LEU A 155 12.96 2.00 0.45
C LEU A 155 12.32 3.08 1.32
N LEU A 156 11.67 4.06 0.68
CA LEU A 156 10.96 5.17 1.31
C LEU A 156 9.49 5.17 0.87
N PRO A 157 8.56 5.68 1.69
CA PRO A 157 7.17 5.85 1.29
C PRO A 157 6.99 7.09 0.41
N PRO A 158 5.98 7.12 -0.48
CA PRO A 158 5.52 8.34 -1.12
C PRO A 158 4.69 9.19 -0.15
N SER A 159 4.49 10.46 -0.50
CA SER A 159 3.59 11.39 0.18
C SER A 159 2.75 12.18 -0.82
N TYR A 160 1.77 12.91 -0.31
CA TYR A 160 0.83 13.71 -1.09
C TYR A 160 0.60 15.05 -0.40
N GLN A 161 0.79 16.13 -1.11
CA GLN A 161 0.48 17.46 -0.61
C GLN A 161 -1.03 17.74 -0.75
N GLY A 162 -1.66 18.24 0.33
CA GLY A 162 -3.07 18.57 0.29
C GLY A 162 -3.70 18.78 1.64
N ALA A 163 -5.02 18.54 1.71
CA ALA A 163 -5.82 18.65 2.92
C ALA A 163 -6.77 17.45 3.06
N SER A 164 -6.95 16.97 4.28
CA SER A 164 -7.93 15.94 4.61
C SER A 164 -8.64 16.23 5.91
N ILE A 165 -9.92 15.93 5.96
CA ILE A 165 -10.74 15.98 7.17
C ILE A 165 -11.24 14.57 7.49
N THR A 166 -11.12 14.17 8.76
CA THR A 166 -11.62 12.88 9.25
C THR A 166 -12.48 13.12 10.47
N SER A 167 -13.70 12.55 10.50
CA SER A 167 -14.64 12.69 11.60
C SER A 167 -15.08 11.33 12.12
N ASN A 168 -14.98 11.14 13.45
CA ASN A 168 -15.41 9.98 14.21
C ASN A 168 -16.47 10.35 15.26
N GLU A 169 -17.27 11.38 15.02
CA GLU A 169 -18.29 11.88 15.96
C GLU A 169 -19.39 10.85 16.23
N ILE A 170 -19.72 10.05 15.23
CA ILE A 170 -20.73 9.00 15.32
C ILE A 170 -20.05 7.68 15.62
N ASN A 171 -20.51 6.99 16.65
CA ASN A 171 -19.92 5.71 17.05
C ASN A 171 -20.01 4.66 15.94
N GLY A 172 -18.88 4.05 15.63
CA GLY A 172 -18.76 3.06 14.55
C GLY A 172 -18.66 3.65 13.14
N LEU A 173 -18.90 4.95 12.95
CA LEU A 173 -18.83 5.62 11.65
C LEU A 173 -17.61 6.53 11.57
N THR A 174 -16.76 6.30 10.57
CA THR A 174 -15.70 7.22 10.15
C THR A 174 -16.10 7.88 8.85
N LEU A 175 -16.13 9.20 8.82
CA LEU A 175 -16.30 10.01 7.60
C LEU A 175 -14.95 10.64 7.26
N GLN A 176 -14.58 10.62 5.98
CA GLN A 176 -13.35 11.25 5.55
C GLN A 176 -13.51 11.87 4.16
N GLY A 177 -12.87 13.03 3.94
CA GLY A 177 -12.82 13.69 2.65
C GLY A 177 -11.59 14.59 2.55
N GLY A 178 -11.25 14.97 1.32
CA GLY A 178 -10.09 15.83 1.10
C GLY A 178 -9.76 16.06 -0.36
N HIS A 179 -8.70 16.83 -0.55
CA HIS A 179 -8.11 17.16 -1.83
C HIS A 179 -6.58 17.07 -1.73
N LEU A 180 -5.97 16.48 -2.75
CA LEU A 180 -4.52 16.37 -2.90
C LEU A 180 -4.12 17.03 -4.21
N SER A 181 -3.08 17.88 -4.20
CA SER A 181 -2.63 18.67 -5.34
C SER A 181 -1.39 18.14 -6.05
N SER A 182 -0.54 17.40 -5.32
CA SER A 182 0.70 16.84 -5.85
C SER A 182 1.10 15.56 -5.12
N THR A 183 2.10 14.88 -5.62
CA THR A 183 2.70 13.69 -5.00
C THR A 183 4.22 13.77 -5.03
N SER A 184 4.87 13.38 -3.95
CA SER A 184 6.29 13.04 -3.92
C SER A 184 6.42 11.53 -4.04
N LEU A 185 6.95 11.05 -5.16
CA LEU A 185 7.11 9.61 -5.40
C LEU A 185 8.15 9.02 -4.44
N ARG A 186 8.03 7.73 -4.16
CA ARG A 186 8.90 6.99 -3.22
C ARG A 186 10.39 7.05 -3.52
N ASN A 187 10.79 7.29 -4.76
CA ASN A 187 12.16 7.37 -5.26
C ASN A 187 12.44 8.72 -5.93
N GLU A 188 11.85 9.79 -5.41
CA GLU A 188 12.05 11.17 -5.86
C GLU A 188 12.30 12.09 -4.68
N ALA A 189 12.95 13.23 -4.94
CA ALA A 189 13.24 14.25 -3.92
C ALA A 189 12.29 15.47 -4.01
N GLY A 190 11.49 15.58 -5.06
CA GLY A 190 10.58 16.69 -5.32
C GLY A 190 9.13 16.25 -5.47
N ASP A 191 8.26 17.25 -5.59
CA ASP A 191 6.84 17.08 -5.84
C ASP A 191 6.55 17.05 -7.33
N GLU A 192 5.63 16.21 -7.73
CA GLU A 192 5.15 16.06 -9.10
C GLU A 192 3.63 16.15 -9.17
N LYS A 193 3.12 16.52 -10.35
CA LYS A 193 1.70 16.35 -10.64
C LYS A 193 1.33 14.88 -10.64
N MET A 194 0.15 14.58 -10.16
CA MET A 194 -0.32 13.20 -10.12
C MET A 194 -0.59 12.66 -11.53
N GLN A 195 -0.26 11.42 -11.75
CA GLN A 195 -0.43 10.69 -13.01
C GLN A 195 -1.30 9.45 -12.77
N ALA A 196 -1.89 8.93 -13.84
CA ALA A 196 -2.64 7.69 -13.77
C ALA A 196 -1.79 6.47 -14.12
N MET A 197 -2.27 5.32 -13.71
CA MET A 197 -1.84 3.99 -14.14
C MET A 197 -3.06 3.19 -14.55
N LEU A 198 -3.02 2.56 -15.71
CA LEU A 198 -4.06 1.66 -16.20
C LEU A 198 -3.54 0.23 -16.14
N GLY A 199 -4.14 -0.61 -15.31
CA GLY A 199 -3.58 -1.91 -14.99
C GLY A 199 -2.16 -1.76 -14.44
N HIS A 200 -1.17 -2.24 -15.19
CA HIS A 200 0.27 -2.11 -14.87
C HIS A 200 1.00 -1.05 -15.70
N VAL A 201 0.30 -0.30 -16.54
CA VAL A 201 0.91 0.64 -17.50
C VAL A 201 0.81 2.07 -16.99
N PRO A 202 1.96 2.71 -16.62
CA PRO A 202 1.99 4.12 -16.25
C PRO A 202 1.62 5.03 -17.44
N GLN A 203 0.74 6.00 -17.20
CA GLN A 203 0.29 6.98 -18.20
C GLN A 203 1.02 8.31 -17.98
N ARG A 204 2.35 8.30 -18.22
CA ARG A 204 3.24 9.43 -17.89
C ARG A 204 3.07 10.65 -18.79
N GLN A 205 2.44 10.50 -19.95
CA GLN A 205 2.18 11.59 -20.90
C GLN A 205 1.10 12.57 -20.45
N VAL A 206 0.34 12.20 -19.41
CA VAL A 206 -0.79 12.97 -18.91
C VAL A 206 -0.69 13.11 -17.40
N SER A 207 -0.93 14.32 -16.90
CA SER A 207 -0.98 14.61 -15.46
C SER A 207 -2.29 15.31 -15.08
N SER A 208 -2.69 15.14 -13.84
CA SER A 208 -3.84 15.78 -13.21
C SER A 208 -3.40 16.91 -12.28
N ASP A 209 -4.24 17.92 -12.13
CA ASP A 209 -4.02 19.02 -11.19
C ASP A 209 -4.45 18.66 -9.76
N GLY A 210 -5.19 17.54 -9.56
CA GLY A 210 -5.59 17.14 -8.22
C GLY A 210 -6.32 15.81 -8.13
N PHE A 211 -6.44 15.34 -6.89
CA PHE A 211 -7.23 14.17 -6.53
C PHE A 211 -8.21 14.52 -5.42
N ASN A 212 -9.49 14.41 -5.70
CA ASN A 212 -10.57 14.63 -4.74
C ASN A 212 -11.07 13.29 -4.20
N PHE A 213 -11.37 13.23 -2.92
CA PHE A 213 -11.93 12.02 -2.32
C PHE A 213 -12.92 12.32 -1.20
N ALA A 214 -13.90 11.44 -1.05
CA ALA A 214 -14.81 11.42 0.08
C ALA A 214 -15.30 9.98 0.31
N GLY A 215 -15.56 9.63 1.56
CA GLY A 215 -16.06 8.31 1.87
C GLY A 215 -16.41 8.10 3.32
N ALA A 216 -16.95 6.91 3.57
CA ALA A 216 -17.41 6.47 4.87
C ALA A 216 -17.08 5.00 5.09
N ASP A 217 -16.68 4.68 6.31
CA ASP A 217 -16.52 3.33 6.83
C ASP A 217 -17.42 3.17 8.05
N TYR A 218 -18.30 2.17 8.06
CA TYR A 218 -19.17 1.85 9.18
C TYR A 218 -18.85 0.46 9.74
N VAL A 219 -18.44 0.43 11.00
CA VAL A 219 -18.10 -0.79 11.74
C VAL A 219 -19.23 -1.14 12.69
N PHE A 220 -19.71 -2.36 12.63
CA PHE A 220 -20.85 -2.85 13.40
C PHE A 220 -20.64 -4.31 13.85
N ASN A 221 -21.66 -4.93 14.46
CA ASN A 221 -21.62 -6.32 14.88
C ASN A 221 -20.40 -6.62 15.75
N GLU A 222 -20.22 -5.86 16.86
CA GLU A 222 -19.09 -5.98 17.78
C GLU A 222 -17.72 -5.86 17.08
N LYS A 223 -17.65 -5.01 16.06
CA LYS A 223 -16.47 -4.79 15.20
C LYS A 223 -16.10 -5.98 14.30
N ARG A 224 -16.96 -6.98 14.17
CA ARG A 224 -16.75 -8.12 13.28
C ARG A 224 -17.10 -7.83 11.83
N SER A 225 -17.87 -6.79 11.59
CA SER A 225 -18.34 -6.41 10.25
C SER A 225 -18.04 -4.94 9.98
N SER A 226 -17.69 -4.62 8.73
CA SER A 226 -17.63 -3.25 8.25
C SER A 226 -18.12 -3.14 6.83
N VAL A 227 -18.77 -2.03 6.53
CA VAL A 227 -19.11 -1.61 5.17
C VAL A 227 -18.40 -0.30 4.86
N SER A 228 -17.98 -0.14 3.62
CA SER A 228 -17.24 1.01 3.11
C SER A 228 -17.90 1.53 1.85
N ALA A 229 -18.03 2.86 1.72
CA ALA A 229 -18.47 3.53 0.51
C ALA A 229 -17.57 4.73 0.25
N TRP A 230 -16.90 4.76 -0.92
CA TRP A 230 -15.91 5.78 -1.23
C TRP A 230 -16.07 6.29 -2.66
N TYR A 231 -15.69 7.54 -2.85
CA TYR A 231 -15.53 8.21 -4.12
C TYR A 231 -14.12 8.79 -4.21
N GLY A 232 -13.46 8.60 -5.36
CA GLY A 232 -12.19 9.21 -5.71
C GLY A 232 -12.26 9.78 -7.12
N GLN A 233 -11.60 10.93 -7.36
CA GLN A 233 -11.56 11.58 -8.65
C GLN A 233 -10.13 12.08 -8.90
N LEU A 234 -9.47 11.52 -9.91
CA LEU A 234 -8.26 12.10 -10.49
C LEU A 234 -8.73 13.07 -11.57
N GLU A 235 -8.66 14.38 -11.28
CA GLU A 235 -9.28 15.44 -12.08
C GLU A 235 -8.92 15.34 -13.56
N ASP A 236 -9.94 15.51 -14.42
CA ASP A 236 -9.83 15.45 -15.88
C ASP A 236 -9.39 14.10 -16.47
N ILE A 237 -9.21 13.05 -15.65
CA ILE A 237 -8.78 11.72 -16.06
C ILE A 237 -9.85 10.66 -15.76
N TYR A 238 -10.11 10.40 -14.46
CA TYR A 238 -11.12 9.40 -14.07
C TYR A 238 -11.77 9.73 -12.73
N ASN A 239 -12.99 9.23 -12.55
CA ASN A 239 -13.63 9.09 -11.25
C ASN A 239 -13.87 7.62 -10.94
N GLN A 240 -13.88 7.28 -9.64
CA GLN A 240 -13.97 5.91 -9.15
C GLN A 240 -14.87 5.84 -7.92
N ARG A 241 -15.79 4.90 -7.91
CA ARG A 241 -16.65 4.58 -6.78
C ARG A 241 -16.29 3.22 -6.24
N PHE A 242 -16.24 3.09 -4.94
CA PHE A 242 -15.92 1.85 -4.25
C PHE A 242 -17.00 1.49 -3.24
N LEU A 243 -17.38 0.22 -3.23
CA LEU A 243 -18.18 -0.39 -2.18
C LEU A 243 -17.43 -1.59 -1.61
N GLY A 244 -17.33 -1.67 -0.29
CA GLY A 244 -16.61 -2.74 0.41
C GLY A 244 -17.42 -3.36 1.53
N LEU A 245 -17.21 -4.66 1.75
CA LEU A 245 -17.73 -5.42 2.88
C LEU A 245 -16.63 -6.29 3.46
N LYS A 246 -16.38 -6.15 4.77
CA LYS A 246 -15.53 -7.08 5.53
C LYS A 246 -16.35 -7.72 6.62
N HIS A 247 -16.13 -9.02 6.82
CA HIS A 247 -16.77 -9.78 7.91
C HIS A 247 -15.79 -10.81 8.47
N SER A 248 -15.86 -11.04 9.79
CA SER A 248 -15.09 -12.08 10.48
C SER A 248 -15.96 -12.74 11.52
N GLU A 249 -16.06 -14.07 11.47
CA GLU A 249 -16.92 -14.85 12.38
C GLU A 249 -16.12 -15.95 13.06
N PRO A 250 -16.03 -15.99 14.39
CA PRO A 250 -15.54 -17.13 15.15
C PRO A 250 -16.50 -18.33 15.00
N MET A 251 -15.95 -19.50 14.66
CA MET A 251 -16.70 -20.74 14.50
C MET A 251 -15.92 -21.90 15.15
N GLY A 252 -16.15 -22.16 16.42
CA GLY A 252 -15.36 -23.09 17.23
C GLY A 252 -13.89 -22.64 17.30
N ASP A 253 -12.95 -23.52 16.89
CA ASP A 253 -11.51 -23.20 16.83
C ASP A 253 -11.11 -22.40 15.59
N TRP A 254 -12.02 -22.15 14.68
CA TRP A 254 -11.78 -21.41 13.44
C TRP A 254 -12.25 -19.97 13.55
N VAL A 255 -11.59 -19.11 12.80
CA VAL A 255 -12.10 -17.76 12.48
C VAL A 255 -12.22 -17.68 10.97
N LEU A 256 -13.45 -17.53 10.49
CA LEU A 256 -13.72 -17.33 9.07
C LEU A 256 -13.74 -15.84 8.75
N GLY A 257 -13.19 -15.46 7.60
CA GLY A 257 -13.14 -14.08 7.15
C GLY A 257 -13.57 -13.93 5.70
N ALA A 258 -14.19 -12.80 5.40
CA ALA A 258 -14.55 -12.39 4.05
C ALA A 258 -14.18 -10.92 3.84
N ASN A 259 -13.56 -10.61 2.69
CA ASN A 259 -13.32 -9.26 2.21
C ASN A 259 -13.80 -9.18 0.77
N LEU A 260 -14.82 -8.38 0.52
CA LEU A 260 -15.45 -8.18 -0.78
C LEU A 260 -15.32 -6.72 -1.17
N GLY A 261 -15.07 -6.46 -2.44
CA GLY A 261 -15.05 -5.09 -2.95
C GLY A 261 -15.50 -5.01 -4.39
N TYR A 262 -16.08 -3.87 -4.72
CA TYR A 262 -16.51 -3.52 -6.06
C TYR A 262 -16.12 -2.08 -6.37
N PHE A 263 -15.50 -1.89 -7.52
CA PHE A 263 -15.18 -0.59 -8.09
C PHE A 263 -15.95 -0.36 -9.38
N ASP A 264 -16.42 0.87 -9.59
CA ASP A 264 -16.91 1.40 -10.87
C ASP A 264 -16.08 2.64 -11.19
N SER A 265 -15.38 2.61 -12.30
CA SER A 265 -14.45 3.66 -12.75
C SER A 265 -14.87 4.17 -14.12
N ARG A 266 -14.95 5.48 -14.28
CA ARG A 266 -15.34 6.17 -15.51
C ARG A 266 -14.38 7.31 -15.79
N GLU A 267 -14.31 7.71 -17.06
CA GLU A 267 -13.59 8.94 -17.42
C GLU A 267 -14.16 10.17 -16.70
N ASP A 268 -13.34 11.19 -16.52
CA ASP A 268 -13.68 12.45 -15.87
C ASP A 268 -13.26 13.67 -16.69
N GLY A 269 -14.06 14.74 -16.59
CA GLY A 269 -13.75 16.07 -17.10
C GLY A 269 -13.32 16.09 -18.56
N LYS A 270 -12.09 16.55 -18.82
CA LYS A 270 -11.51 16.65 -20.18
C LYS A 270 -11.15 15.31 -20.80
N LYS A 271 -11.27 14.20 -20.08
CA LYS A 271 -10.95 12.86 -20.58
C LYS A 271 -9.54 12.75 -21.16
N LEU A 272 -8.55 13.25 -20.44
CA LEU A 272 -7.17 13.36 -20.93
C LEU A 272 -6.54 12.02 -21.34
N LEU A 273 -7.07 10.88 -20.86
CA LEU A 273 -6.71 9.52 -21.28
C LEU A 273 -7.78 8.86 -22.19
N GLY A 274 -8.73 9.66 -22.71
CA GLY A 274 -9.86 9.13 -23.47
C GLY A 274 -10.93 8.50 -22.59
N ASN A 275 -11.68 7.56 -23.16
CA ASN A 275 -12.70 6.83 -22.39
C ASN A 275 -12.05 5.92 -21.35
N ILE A 276 -12.62 5.91 -20.17
CA ILE A 276 -12.31 4.95 -19.11
C ILE A 276 -13.62 4.29 -18.68
N ASP A 277 -13.67 2.99 -18.88
CA ASP A 277 -14.78 2.13 -18.50
C ASP A 277 -14.23 0.86 -17.86
N ASN A 278 -14.24 0.78 -16.52
CA ASN A 278 -13.79 -0.39 -15.80
C ASN A 278 -14.65 -0.64 -14.58
N GLN A 279 -15.11 -1.88 -14.43
CA GLN A 279 -15.69 -2.39 -13.20
C GLN A 279 -14.80 -3.50 -12.68
N ALA A 280 -14.38 -3.40 -11.43
CA ALA A 280 -13.56 -4.41 -10.77
C ALA A 280 -14.31 -5.01 -9.57
N PHE A 281 -14.43 -6.32 -9.57
CA PHE A 281 -14.94 -7.08 -8.42
C PHE A 281 -13.81 -7.91 -7.83
N PHE A 282 -13.73 -7.98 -6.51
CA PHE A 282 -12.87 -8.93 -5.82
C PHE A 282 -13.52 -9.55 -4.59
N SER A 283 -13.10 -10.75 -4.29
CA SER A 283 -13.42 -11.47 -3.05
C SER A 283 -12.17 -12.14 -2.51
N LEU A 284 -11.94 -12.07 -1.21
CA LEU A 284 -10.91 -12.79 -0.49
C LEU A 284 -11.53 -13.43 0.75
N LEU A 285 -11.65 -14.74 0.71
CA LEU A 285 -12.15 -15.54 1.83
C LEU A 285 -10.97 -16.11 2.61
N SER A 286 -11.10 -16.22 3.92
CA SER A 286 -10.07 -16.79 4.78
C SER A 286 -10.62 -17.72 5.85
N ALA A 287 -9.78 -18.68 6.28
CA ALA A 287 -10.05 -19.56 7.41
C ALA A 287 -8.78 -19.68 8.25
N LYS A 288 -8.84 -19.23 9.50
CA LYS A 288 -7.72 -19.23 10.45
C LYS A 288 -7.98 -20.22 11.58
N ARG A 289 -6.97 -21.06 11.90
CA ARG A 289 -6.95 -21.93 13.08
C ARG A 289 -5.54 -22.02 13.64
N GLY A 290 -5.35 -21.64 14.90
CA GLY A 290 -4.00 -21.59 15.50
C GLY A 290 -3.04 -20.72 14.70
N GLY A 291 -1.88 -21.25 14.30
CA GLY A 291 -0.91 -20.57 13.45
C GLY A 291 -1.24 -20.57 11.96
N HIS A 292 -2.22 -21.37 11.52
CA HIS A 292 -2.57 -21.52 10.10
C HIS A 292 -3.59 -20.51 9.64
N THR A 293 -3.39 -19.89 8.47
CA THR A 293 -4.41 -19.11 7.78
C THR A 293 -4.43 -19.47 6.30
N PHE A 294 -5.57 -19.90 5.81
CA PHE A 294 -5.81 -20.23 4.41
C PHE A 294 -6.64 -19.13 3.76
N TYR A 295 -6.32 -18.82 2.50
CA TYR A 295 -7.09 -17.84 1.72
C TYR A 295 -7.41 -18.41 0.34
N VAL A 296 -8.60 -18.06 -0.14
CA VAL A 296 -9.00 -18.20 -1.54
C VAL A 296 -9.54 -16.86 -2.01
N GLY A 297 -9.03 -16.37 -3.12
CA GLY A 297 -9.43 -15.11 -3.72
C GLY A 297 -9.91 -15.27 -5.16
N TYR A 298 -10.80 -14.38 -5.55
CA TYR A 298 -11.24 -14.22 -6.93
C TYR A 298 -11.34 -12.74 -7.25
N GLN A 299 -10.89 -12.34 -8.45
CA GLN A 299 -10.94 -10.97 -8.96
C GLN A 299 -11.30 -10.99 -10.43
N ALA A 300 -12.14 -10.05 -10.85
CA ALA A 300 -12.58 -9.93 -12.24
C ALA A 300 -12.69 -8.46 -12.64
N MET A 301 -12.16 -8.16 -13.82
CA MET A 301 -12.31 -6.90 -14.51
C MET A 301 -13.37 -7.02 -15.59
N TYR A 302 -14.14 -5.96 -15.77
CA TYR A 302 -15.18 -5.80 -16.78
C TYR A 302 -15.08 -4.39 -17.38
N GLY A 303 -15.61 -4.20 -18.61
CA GLY A 303 -15.54 -2.94 -19.33
C GLY A 303 -14.35 -2.88 -20.30
N ASP A 304 -14.18 -1.75 -20.95
CA ASP A 304 -13.30 -1.61 -22.12
C ASP A 304 -11.86 -1.21 -21.75
N THR A 305 -11.58 -0.94 -20.48
CA THR A 305 -10.24 -0.49 -20.04
C THR A 305 -9.74 -1.27 -18.83
N ALA A 306 -8.41 -1.30 -18.67
CA ALA A 306 -7.78 -1.79 -17.46
C ALA A 306 -8.12 -0.93 -16.24
N PHE A 307 -7.98 -1.48 -15.04
CA PHE A 307 -8.28 -0.80 -13.78
C PHE A 307 -7.44 0.48 -13.61
N PRO A 308 -8.07 1.65 -13.43
CA PRO A 308 -7.37 2.91 -13.24
C PRO A 308 -7.01 3.13 -11.76
N ARG A 309 -5.82 3.69 -11.53
CA ARG A 309 -5.37 4.15 -10.21
C ARG A 309 -4.37 5.29 -10.35
N VAL A 310 -4.08 6.01 -9.28
CA VAL A 310 -2.99 6.97 -9.24
C VAL A 310 -1.66 6.22 -9.36
N PHE A 311 -0.72 6.74 -10.15
CA PHE A 311 0.59 6.15 -10.38
C PHE A 311 1.35 5.94 -9.05
N ALA A 312 2.10 4.84 -8.96
CA ALA A 312 2.89 4.41 -7.81
C ALA A 312 2.10 4.09 -6.53
N ASN A 313 0.77 4.06 -6.59
CA ASN A 313 -0.07 3.55 -5.50
C ASN A 313 -0.22 2.04 -5.54
N ILE A 314 -0.58 1.48 -4.38
CA ILE A 314 -1.06 0.12 -4.27
C ILE A 314 -2.54 0.11 -4.62
N SER A 315 -3.00 -0.88 -5.35
CA SER A 315 -4.42 -1.11 -5.54
C SER A 315 -4.99 -1.88 -4.34
N PRO A 316 -6.18 -1.56 -3.87
CA PRO A 316 -6.84 -2.33 -2.81
C PRO A 316 -7.51 -3.62 -3.31
N LEU A 317 -7.21 -4.03 -4.54
CA LEU A 317 -7.72 -5.26 -5.15
C LEU A 317 -7.24 -6.50 -4.41
N GLY A 318 -8.02 -7.58 -4.47
CA GLY A 318 -7.73 -8.81 -3.74
C GLY A 318 -6.49 -9.56 -4.23
N ASN A 319 -6.18 -9.47 -5.53
CA ASN A 319 -5.10 -10.21 -6.19
C ASN A 319 -3.89 -9.33 -6.56
N GLU A 320 -3.73 -8.15 -5.96
CA GLU A 320 -2.48 -7.40 -6.09
C GLU A 320 -1.33 -8.09 -5.35
N VAL A 321 -0.25 -8.33 -6.05
CA VAL A 321 0.90 -9.11 -5.59
C VAL A 321 2.22 -8.39 -5.88
N PRO A 322 3.38 -8.90 -5.44
CA PRO A 322 4.66 -8.21 -5.58
C PRO A 322 5.01 -7.76 -7.00
N THR A 323 4.59 -8.53 -8.03
CA THR A 323 5.02 -8.32 -9.41
C THR A 323 3.88 -7.92 -10.33
N TYR A 324 2.76 -8.65 -10.31
CA TYR A 324 1.60 -8.43 -11.17
C TYR A 324 0.38 -7.96 -10.37
N GLU A 325 -0.49 -7.16 -10.97
CA GLU A 325 -1.72 -6.66 -10.34
C GLU A 325 -2.97 -7.44 -10.71
N PHE A 326 -2.91 -8.21 -11.80
CA PHE A 326 -4.06 -8.94 -12.34
C PHE A 326 -5.28 -8.01 -12.59
N ALA A 327 -5.02 -6.86 -13.20
CA ALA A 327 -5.96 -5.76 -13.33
C ALA A 327 -6.08 -5.21 -14.77
N PHE A 328 -5.78 -6.03 -15.79
CA PHE A 328 -5.95 -5.69 -17.19
C PHE A 328 -7.41 -5.83 -17.64
N THR A 329 -7.71 -5.30 -18.81
CA THR A 329 -9.05 -5.37 -19.43
C THR A 329 -9.52 -6.83 -19.53
N ASP A 330 -10.75 -7.10 -19.09
CA ASP A 330 -11.40 -8.41 -19.07
C ASP A 330 -10.72 -9.49 -18.22
N GLU A 331 -9.63 -9.18 -17.55
CA GLU A 331 -8.87 -10.15 -16.76
C GLU A 331 -9.69 -10.74 -15.63
N ARG A 332 -9.58 -12.05 -15.47
CA ARG A 332 -10.16 -12.84 -14.38
C ARG A 332 -9.08 -13.65 -13.71
N SER A 333 -8.93 -13.48 -12.41
CA SER A 333 -7.88 -14.14 -11.65
C SER A 333 -8.41 -14.77 -10.38
N TRP A 334 -7.72 -15.83 -9.95
CA TRP A 334 -7.95 -16.47 -8.67
C TRP A 334 -6.64 -16.65 -7.92
N GLN A 335 -6.69 -16.68 -6.60
CA GLN A 335 -5.53 -17.00 -5.77
C GLN A 335 -5.84 -18.07 -4.72
N ALA A 336 -4.80 -18.83 -4.39
CA ALA A 336 -4.70 -19.63 -3.17
C ALA A 336 -3.48 -19.14 -2.39
N ARG A 337 -3.68 -18.86 -1.09
CA ARG A 337 -2.62 -18.38 -0.20
C ARG A 337 -2.67 -19.14 1.11
N TYR A 338 -1.49 -19.43 1.64
CA TYR A 338 -1.31 -20.01 2.95
C TYR A 338 -0.30 -19.18 3.75
N ASP A 339 -0.70 -18.78 4.96
CA ASP A 339 0.16 -18.10 5.92
C ASP A 339 0.34 -18.99 7.14
N TYR A 340 1.55 -18.99 7.70
CA TYR A 340 1.83 -19.67 8.95
C TYR A 340 2.57 -18.75 9.95
N ASP A 341 2.04 -18.68 11.17
CA ASP A 341 2.66 -18.02 12.32
C ASP A 341 3.32 -19.12 13.20
N PHE A 342 4.65 -19.15 13.18
CA PHE A 342 5.45 -20.12 13.90
C PHE A 342 5.46 -19.91 15.43
N ALA A 343 4.84 -18.87 15.94
CA ALA A 343 4.59 -18.72 17.37
C ALA A 343 3.82 -19.94 17.93
N ALA A 344 2.95 -20.55 17.12
CA ALA A 344 2.24 -21.78 17.45
C ALA A 344 3.16 -22.99 17.65
N LEU A 345 4.38 -22.95 17.15
CA LEU A 345 5.43 -23.97 17.31
C LEU A 345 6.56 -23.50 18.27
N GLY A 346 6.35 -22.42 19.02
CA GLY A 346 7.33 -21.90 19.97
C GLY A 346 8.42 -21.01 19.34
N VAL A 347 8.25 -20.55 18.09
CA VAL A 347 9.17 -19.63 17.42
C VAL A 347 8.44 -18.30 17.13
N PRO A 348 8.16 -17.48 18.17
CA PRO A 348 7.47 -16.22 18.01
C PRO A 348 8.29 -15.25 17.16
N GLY A 349 7.60 -14.50 16.28
CA GLY A 349 8.22 -13.54 15.38
C GLY A 349 8.60 -14.11 14.00
N LEU A 350 8.60 -15.45 13.83
CA LEU A 350 8.77 -16.08 12.51
C LEU A 350 7.40 -16.28 11.86
N THR A 351 7.29 -15.83 10.60
CA THR A 351 6.10 -15.99 9.76
C THR A 351 6.48 -16.42 8.36
N SER A 352 5.59 -17.12 7.68
CA SER A 352 5.74 -17.45 6.26
C SER A 352 4.44 -17.26 5.51
N THR A 353 4.53 -16.88 4.23
CA THR A 353 3.43 -16.83 3.27
C THR A 353 3.86 -17.54 2.00
N VAL A 354 2.99 -18.43 1.51
CA VAL A 354 3.08 -18.99 0.16
C VAL A 354 1.79 -18.65 -0.57
N ARG A 355 1.91 -18.12 -1.81
CA ARG A 355 0.76 -17.72 -2.60
C ARG A 355 0.97 -18.11 -4.06
N TYR A 356 -0.11 -18.52 -4.69
CA TYR A 356 -0.19 -18.74 -6.13
C TYR A 356 -1.41 -18.03 -6.68
N ILE A 357 -1.21 -17.29 -7.78
CA ILE A 357 -2.25 -16.58 -8.50
C ILE A 357 -2.19 -16.95 -9.97
N SER A 358 -3.35 -17.06 -10.60
CA SER A 358 -3.49 -17.26 -12.03
C SER A 358 -4.59 -16.39 -12.58
N GLY A 359 -4.23 -15.61 -13.62
CA GLY A 359 -5.11 -14.75 -14.41
C GLY A 359 -5.25 -15.27 -15.83
N ASN A 360 -6.40 -15.05 -16.42
CA ASN A 360 -6.71 -15.37 -17.81
C ASN A 360 -7.70 -14.36 -18.39
N ASN A 361 -8.06 -14.54 -19.65
CA ASN A 361 -9.04 -13.72 -20.36
C ASN A 361 -8.62 -12.25 -20.52
N VAL A 362 -7.29 -11.95 -20.48
CA VAL A 362 -6.82 -10.59 -20.71
C VAL A 362 -7.01 -10.22 -22.18
N ASP A 363 -7.71 -9.10 -22.44
CA ASP A 363 -7.69 -8.51 -23.76
C ASP A 363 -6.31 -7.88 -24.04
N THR A 364 -5.52 -8.53 -24.88
CA THR A 364 -4.19 -8.04 -25.27
C THR A 364 -4.24 -6.99 -26.37
N GLY A 365 -5.39 -6.75 -26.99
CA GLY A 365 -5.51 -5.95 -28.21
C GLY A 365 -4.80 -6.54 -29.44
N LYS A 366 -4.26 -7.77 -29.35
CA LYS A 366 -3.44 -8.43 -30.37
C LYS A 366 -4.11 -9.64 -31.01
N GLY A 367 -5.41 -9.87 -30.70
CA GLY A 367 -6.19 -10.97 -31.26
C GLY A 367 -5.94 -12.33 -30.59
N TYR A 368 -5.29 -12.37 -29.43
CA TYR A 368 -5.16 -13.57 -28.59
C TYR A 368 -5.38 -13.22 -27.13
N GLU A 369 -5.83 -14.20 -26.35
CA GLU A 369 -6.08 -14.08 -24.93
C GLU A 369 -4.77 -14.08 -24.13
N GLY A 370 -4.59 -13.07 -23.26
CA GLY A 370 -3.48 -13.00 -22.32
C GLY A 370 -3.73 -13.85 -21.09
N ARG A 371 -2.65 -14.40 -20.54
CA ARG A 371 -2.64 -15.22 -19.33
C ARG A 371 -1.43 -14.91 -18.49
N ASP A 372 -1.67 -14.75 -17.19
CA ASP A 372 -0.66 -14.48 -16.18
C ASP A 372 -0.72 -15.50 -15.05
N ARG A 373 0.44 -15.72 -14.44
CA ARG A 373 0.53 -16.47 -13.19
C ARG A 373 1.68 -15.94 -12.35
N GLU A 374 1.49 -15.94 -11.04
CA GLU A 374 2.54 -15.56 -10.10
C GLU A 374 2.56 -16.52 -8.90
N ARG A 375 3.77 -16.87 -8.46
CA ARG A 375 4.02 -17.61 -7.23
C ARG A 375 4.91 -16.79 -6.33
N ASP A 376 4.48 -16.59 -5.08
CA ASP A 376 5.20 -15.84 -4.07
C ASP A 376 5.59 -16.71 -2.89
N LEU A 377 6.78 -16.46 -2.37
CA LEU A 377 7.24 -16.90 -1.07
C LEU A 377 7.70 -15.68 -0.27
N ASP A 378 7.21 -15.54 0.95
CA ASP A 378 7.61 -14.48 1.88
C ASP A 378 7.90 -15.10 3.24
N ILE A 379 9.09 -14.87 3.77
CA ILE A 379 9.53 -15.34 5.10
C ILE A 379 10.02 -14.13 5.87
N GLY A 380 9.43 -13.88 7.04
CA GLY A 380 9.77 -12.79 7.94
C GLY A 380 10.12 -13.27 9.32
N TYR A 381 11.15 -12.68 9.93
CA TYR A 381 11.50 -12.91 11.31
C TYR A 381 11.76 -11.59 12.03
N VAL A 382 11.17 -11.41 13.20
CA VAL A 382 11.45 -10.30 14.11
C VAL A 382 12.12 -10.83 15.35
N LEU A 383 13.32 -10.34 15.66
CA LEU A 383 14.09 -10.77 16.83
C LEU A 383 13.32 -10.40 18.11
N GLN A 384 13.10 -11.40 18.97
CA GLN A 384 12.23 -11.25 20.16
C GLN A 384 13.00 -10.84 21.43
N SER A 385 14.32 -10.97 21.45
CA SER A 385 15.17 -10.71 22.61
C SER A 385 16.58 -10.26 22.23
N GLY A 386 17.40 -9.92 23.22
CA GLY A 386 18.78 -9.46 23.04
C GLY A 386 18.87 -7.98 22.64
N SER A 387 20.08 -7.53 22.33
CA SER A 387 20.41 -6.13 21.99
C SER A 387 19.75 -5.65 20.67
N LEU A 388 19.43 -6.58 19.79
CA LEU A 388 18.76 -6.32 18.51
C LEU A 388 17.28 -6.70 18.52
N LYS A 389 16.64 -6.78 19.69
CA LYS A 389 15.20 -7.03 19.77
C LYS A 389 14.43 -6.01 18.93
N GLY A 390 13.54 -6.50 18.08
CA GLY A 390 12.78 -5.67 17.13
C GLY A 390 13.40 -5.55 15.73
N LEU A 391 14.64 -6.04 15.52
CA LEU A 391 15.20 -6.14 14.18
C LEU A 391 14.36 -7.13 13.36
N GLY A 392 13.77 -6.65 12.28
CA GLY A 392 13.06 -7.43 11.28
C GLY A 392 13.97 -7.84 10.13
N ILE A 393 13.90 -9.11 9.75
CA ILE A 393 14.56 -9.68 8.58
C ILE A 393 13.48 -10.28 7.70
N ARG A 394 13.43 -9.93 6.42
CA ARG A 394 12.41 -10.42 5.49
C ARG A 394 13.02 -10.81 4.16
N VAL A 395 12.72 -12.01 3.70
CA VAL A 395 13.09 -12.52 2.38
C VAL A 395 11.82 -12.74 1.58
N ARG A 396 11.81 -12.21 0.36
CA ARG A 396 10.72 -12.40 -0.61
C ARG A 396 11.26 -12.95 -1.91
N ASN A 397 10.56 -13.91 -2.48
CA ASN A 397 10.76 -14.39 -3.83
C ASN A 397 9.42 -14.37 -4.56
N ALA A 398 9.38 -13.82 -5.76
CA ALA A 398 8.24 -13.87 -6.65
C ALA A 398 8.68 -14.41 -8.02
N MET A 399 7.87 -15.27 -8.61
CA MET A 399 8.06 -15.77 -9.97
C MET A 399 6.78 -15.52 -10.75
N ALA A 400 6.85 -14.60 -11.72
CA ALA A 400 5.74 -14.21 -12.55
C ALA A 400 5.98 -14.65 -14.00
N ARG A 401 4.97 -15.19 -14.65
CA ARG A 401 4.99 -15.75 -16.02
C ARG A 401 3.80 -15.27 -16.81
N SER A 402 4.02 -14.88 -18.05
CA SER A 402 2.99 -14.32 -18.92
C SER A 402 3.19 -14.75 -20.37
N ASN A 403 2.11 -14.79 -21.16
CA ASN A 403 2.20 -15.02 -22.60
C ASN A 403 2.14 -13.71 -23.42
N TYR A 404 2.05 -12.53 -22.78
CA TYR A 404 1.92 -11.24 -23.46
C TYR A 404 2.83 -10.13 -22.90
N ARG A 405 3.46 -10.33 -21.76
CA ARG A 405 4.48 -9.46 -21.14
C ARG A 405 5.66 -10.29 -20.64
N SER A 406 6.77 -9.63 -20.33
CA SER A 406 8.01 -10.32 -19.91
C SER A 406 7.81 -11.14 -18.63
N ASP A 407 8.40 -12.30 -18.59
CA ASP A 407 8.54 -13.11 -17.40
C ASP A 407 9.46 -12.42 -16.39
N ILE A 408 9.19 -12.60 -15.09
CA ILE A 408 9.92 -11.93 -14.01
C ILE A 408 10.26 -12.93 -12.91
N ASP A 409 11.53 -12.95 -12.52
CA ASP A 409 12.01 -13.58 -11.28
C ASP A 409 12.54 -12.49 -10.34
N GLU A 410 11.92 -12.37 -9.18
CA GLU A 410 12.18 -11.28 -8.24
C GLU A 410 12.62 -11.80 -6.88
N ASN A 411 13.68 -11.20 -6.32
CA ASN A 411 14.17 -11.48 -4.98
C ASN A 411 14.36 -10.17 -4.20
N ARG A 412 13.94 -10.17 -2.94
CA ARG A 412 14.11 -9.04 -2.03
C ARG A 412 14.65 -9.52 -0.68
N LEU A 413 15.66 -8.83 -0.16
CA LEU A 413 16.11 -8.95 1.23
C LEU A 413 15.90 -7.60 1.91
N ILE A 414 15.15 -7.60 3.00
CA ILE A 414 14.79 -6.37 3.72
C ILE A 414 15.19 -6.55 5.18
N LEU A 415 16.04 -5.65 5.69
CA LEU A 415 16.31 -5.52 7.10
C LEU A 415 15.69 -4.22 7.60
N SER A 416 14.98 -4.25 8.71
CA SER A 416 14.37 -3.05 9.26
C SER A 416 14.47 -3.01 10.78
N TYR A 417 14.80 -1.83 11.30
CA TYR A 417 14.82 -1.58 12.73
C TYR A 417 14.25 -0.21 13.04
N THR A 418 13.41 -0.13 14.05
CA THR A 418 12.78 1.12 14.47
C THR A 418 13.18 1.46 15.89
N TRP A 419 13.78 2.64 16.09
CA TRP A 419 14.01 3.24 17.39
C TRP A 419 12.81 4.11 17.77
N THR A 420 12.31 3.95 18.96
CA THR A 420 11.43 4.94 19.60
C THR A 420 12.34 5.97 20.25
N LEU A 421 12.21 7.23 19.86
CA LEU A 421 13.02 8.35 20.33
C LEU A 421 12.31 9.10 21.44
N LEU A 422 10.95 9.19 21.35
CA LEU A 422 10.04 9.80 22.33
C LEU A 422 8.77 8.97 22.45
#